data_89c0566fce13ebeb76ffa03517c494b1
#
_entry.id   89c0566fce13ebeb76ffa03517c494b1
#
_cell.length_a   1.000
_cell.length_b   1.000
_cell.length_c   1.000
_cell.angle_alpha   90.00
_cell.angle_beta   90.00
_cell.angle_gamma   90.00
#
_symmetry.space_group_name_H-M   'P 1'
#
loop_
_entity.id
_entity.type
_entity.pdbx_description
1 polymer ?
#
loop_
_entity_poly.entity_id
_entity_poly.type
_entity_poly.pdbx_seq_one_letter_code
_entity_poly.pdbx_strand_id
1 'polypeptide(L)'
;MTVTPAGGSRVAAVIVTYNRLDKLRVVLEKVVAQTAPATWIYVVDNASTDGTAEYLASEPFPGRVEVVSLPENTGGSGGFSTGMARAYAAGADHVWLMDDDCYPELDALERLVDGYERAAALAAEPITFACSFVKFADGNAAEMNIAWPAWNWGELLAKGENLVTVRTCSFVSALYPRSTIEQLGLPFAEYFIWFDDAAYALLASRIGPGVQVLDSVVVHDTPQNRAVDFTQVDRDSLWKFAYGARNEASFRLHHESLVAYLLFFVRTQLTMRRGSVPWRLRLKITGRLLAAIGFNPRPGALPPVEPRALD
;
A
#
# COMPACT_ATOMS: atom_id res chain seq x y z
N MET A 1 -13.75 -12.59 22.96
CA MET A 1 -12.45 -13.20 23.31
C MET A 1 -11.42 -12.62 22.36
N THR A 2 -10.56 -11.75 22.86
CA THR A 2 -9.42 -11.22 22.10
C THR A 2 -8.40 -12.33 21.92
N VAL A 3 -8.24 -12.83 20.71
CA VAL A 3 -7.19 -13.81 20.37
C VAL A 3 -5.89 -13.03 20.27
N THR A 4 -4.93 -13.31 21.13
CA THR A 4 -3.59 -12.73 21.06
C THR A 4 -2.84 -13.42 19.91
N PRO A 5 -2.28 -12.68 18.93
CA PRO A 5 -1.51 -13.26 17.83
C PRO A 5 -0.25 -13.98 18.35
N ALA A 6 0.27 -14.94 17.59
CA ALA A 6 1.59 -15.52 17.81
C ALA A 6 2.63 -14.38 17.81
N GLY A 7 3.37 -14.21 18.93
CA GLY A 7 4.35 -13.13 19.11
C GLY A 7 3.90 -11.95 19.98
N GLY A 8 2.63 -11.87 20.38
CA GLY A 8 2.14 -10.78 21.26
C GLY A 8 1.93 -9.42 20.58
N SER A 9 2.22 -9.26 19.29
CA SER A 9 2.06 -8.01 18.55
C SER A 9 0.63 -7.83 18.04
N ARG A 10 0.03 -6.66 18.28
CA ARG A 10 -1.35 -6.36 17.85
C ARG A 10 -1.35 -5.78 16.45
N VAL A 11 -1.88 -6.53 15.51
CA VAL A 11 -1.97 -6.13 14.10
C VAL A 11 -3.37 -5.65 13.78
N ALA A 12 -3.48 -4.50 13.10
CA ALA A 12 -4.71 -4.05 12.46
C ALA A 12 -4.59 -4.27 10.94
N ALA A 13 -5.45 -5.10 10.37
CA ALA A 13 -5.62 -5.20 8.93
C ALA A 13 -6.52 -4.06 8.44
N VAL A 14 -6.12 -3.37 7.37
CA VAL A 14 -6.87 -2.30 6.73
C VAL A 14 -7.10 -2.69 5.28
N ILE A 15 -8.37 -2.79 4.88
CA ILE A 15 -8.81 -3.12 3.53
C ILE A 15 -9.54 -1.90 2.97
N VAL A 16 -9.09 -1.38 1.82
CA VAL A 16 -9.76 -0.26 1.14
C VAL A 16 -10.56 -0.79 -0.04
N THR A 17 -11.82 -0.40 -0.14
CA THR A 17 -12.72 -0.85 -1.22
C THR A 17 -13.48 0.30 -1.86
N TYR A 18 -13.77 0.17 -3.17
CA TYR A 18 -14.67 1.05 -3.91
C TYR A 18 -15.31 0.33 -5.09
N ASN A 19 -16.63 0.05 -5.01
CA ASN A 19 -17.40 -0.58 -6.10
C ASN A 19 -16.81 -1.91 -6.58
N ARG A 20 -16.44 -2.81 -5.65
CA ARG A 20 -15.86 -4.13 -5.91
C ARG A 20 -16.34 -5.19 -4.93
N LEU A 21 -17.66 -5.24 -4.68
CA LEU A 21 -18.26 -6.13 -3.69
C LEU A 21 -17.80 -7.58 -3.83
N ASP A 22 -17.76 -8.13 -5.06
CA ASP A 22 -17.40 -9.53 -5.27
C ASP A 22 -15.96 -9.84 -4.83
N LYS A 23 -15.03 -8.93 -5.09
CA LYS A 23 -13.63 -9.07 -4.67
C LYS A 23 -13.48 -8.88 -3.16
N LEU A 24 -14.17 -7.88 -2.60
CA LEU A 24 -14.16 -7.62 -1.17
C LEU A 24 -14.61 -8.84 -0.35
N ARG A 25 -15.63 -9.56 -0.80
CA ARG A 25 -16.07 -10.79 -0.14
C ARG A 25 -14.96 -11.82 -0.02
N VAL A 26 -14.23 -12.04 -1.11
CA VAL A 26 -13.11 -13.00 -1.13
C VAL A 26 -11.98 -12.57 -0.21
N VAL A 27 -11.61 -11.29 -0.24
CA VAL A 27 -10.53 -10.77 0.62
C VAL A 27 -10.90 -10.88 2.10
N LEU A 28 -12.14 -10.55 2.47
CA LEU A 28 -12.60 -10.64 3.85
C LEU A 28 -12.56 -12.07 4.38
N GLU A 29 -13.05 -13.05 3.61
CA GLU A 29 -12.97 -14.47 3.96
C GLU A 29 -11.52 -14.89 4.23
N LYS A 30 -10.58 -14.49 3.39
CA LYS A 30 -9.15 -14.82 3.52
C LYS A 30 -8.47 -14.13 4.71
N VAL A 31 -8.80 -12.87 4.98
CA VAL A 31 -8.23 -12.12 6.10
C VAL A 31 -8.78 -12.62 7.44
N VAL A 32 -10.07 -12.95 7.51
CA VAL A 32 -10.67 -13.52 8.72
C VAL A 32 -10.13 -14.92 9.01
N ALA A 33 -9.78 -15.70 7.98
CA ALA A 33 -9.30 -17.08 8.09
C ALA A 33 -7.80 -17.20 8.37
N GLN A 34 -7.03 -16.10 8.48
CA GLN A 34 -5.59 -16.16 8.72
C GLN A 34 -5.23 -17.01 9.96
N THR A 35 -4.15 -17.81 9.87
CA THR A 35 -3.63 -18.64 10.98
C THR A 35 -3.25 -17.80 12.20
N ALA A 36 -2.62 -16.64 11.97
CA ALA A 36 -2.43 -15.60 12.99
C ALA A 36 -3.46 -14.48 12.72
N PRO A 37 -4.58 -14.45 13.46
CA PRO A 37 -5.65 -13.49 13.18
C PRO A 37 -5.21 -12.07 13.52
N ALA A 38 -5.58 -11.11 12.67
CA ALA A 38 -5.46 -9.70 12.99
C ALA A 38 -6.32 -9.35 14.22
N THR A 39 -5.80 -8.47 15.08
CA THR A 39 -6.52 -7.98 16.28
C THR A 39 -7.73 -7.15 15.88
N TRP A 40 -7.58 -6.33 14.85
CA TRP A 40 -8.65 -5.54 14.24
C TRP A 40 -8.64 -5.73 12.73
N ILE A 41 -9.81 -5.72 12.13
CA ILE A 41 -10.00 -5.72 10.67
C ILE A 41 -10.87 -4.50 10.34
N TYR A 42 -10.27 -3.50 9.70
CA TYR A 42 -10.96 -2.30 9.24
C TYR A 42 -11.24 -2.39 7.75
N VAL A 43 -12.50 -2.24 7.35
CA VAL A 43 -12.87 -2.05 5.96
C VAL A 43 -13.20 -0.58 5.75
N VAL A 44 -12.42 0.10 4.93
CA VAL A 44 -12.70 1.47 4.52
C VAL A 44 -13.50 1.41 3.23
N ASP A 45 -14.82 1.64 3.36
CA ASP A 45 -15.71 1.78 2.20
C ASP A 45 -15.64 3.22 1.68
N ASN A 46 -15.05 3.37 0.52
CA ASN A 46 -14.77 4.66 -0.11
C ASN A 46 -15.98 5.22 -0.88
N ALA A 47 -17.15 5.21 -0.25
CA ALA A 47 -18.45 5.60 -0.79
C ALA A 47 -18.91 4.73 -1.96
N SER A 48 -18.93 3.40 -1.80
CA SER A 48 -19.40 2.46 -2.81
C SER A 48 -20.91 2.59 -3.08
N THR A 49 -21.33 2.23 -4.30
CA THR A 49 -22.72 2.30 -4.79
C THR A 49 -23.20 0.99 -5.43
N ASP A 50 -22.45 -0.11 -5.27
CA ASP A 50 -22.67 -1.42 -5.90
C ASP A 50 -23.25 -2.48 -4.95
N GLY A 51 -23.79 -2.09 -3.79
CA GLY A 51 -24.27 -3.00 -2.75
C GLY A 51 -23.22 -3.36 -1.69
N THR A 52 -22.02 -2.78 -1.75
CA THR A 52 -20.97 -2.99 -0.75
C THR A 52 -21.41 -2.53 0.64
N ALA A 53 -22.03 -1.34 0.75
CA ALA A 53 -22.48 -0.80 2.02
C ALA A 53 -23.55 -1.69 2.67
N GLU A 54 -24.53 -2.19 1.91
CA GLU A 54 -25.56 -3.10 2.38
C GLU A 54 -24.98 -4.45 2.83
N TYR A 55 -24.00 -4.99 2.09
CA TYR A 55 -23.30 -6.20 2.48
C TYR A 55 -22.56 -6.04 3.80
N LEU A 56 -21.80 -4.96 3.95
CA LEU A 56 -21.06 -4.68 5.18
C LEU A 56 -22.00 -4.42 6.37
N ALA A 57 -23.14 -3.74 6.16
CA ALA A 57 -24.17 -3.52 7.17
C ALA A 57 -24.86 -4.82 7.63
N SER A 58 -24.83 -5.89 6.82
CA SER A 58 -25.33 -7.22 7.23
C SER A 58 -24.40 -7.96 8.20
N GLU A 59 -23.27 -7.37 8.57
CA GLU A 59 -22.26 -7.94 9.48
C GLU A 59 -21.87 -9.38 9.09
N PRO A 60 -21.32 -9.61 7.87
CA PRO A 60 -21.00 -10.95 7.39
C PRO A 60 -20.00 -11.68 8.30
N PHE A 61 -19.25 -10.94 9.13
CA PHE A 61 -18.31 -11.47 10.12
C PHE A 61 -18.52 -10.74 11.46
N PRO A 62 -19.57 -11.10 12.24
CA PRO A 62 -19.98 -10.35 13.43
C PRO A 62 -18.85 -10.19 14.44
N GLY A 63 -18.63 -8.97 14.89
CA GLY A 63 -17.59 -8.63 15.89
C GLY A 63 -16.13 -8.79 15.41
N ARG A 64 -15.91 -9.12 14.12
CA ARG A 64 -14.55 -9.29 13.56
C ARG A 64 -14.13 -8.14 12.66
N VAL A 65 -15.09 -7.47 12.03
CA VAL A 65 -14.86 -6.42 11.03
C VAL A 65 -15.50 -5.13 11.51
N GLU A 66 -14.75 -4.04 11.48
CA GLU A 66 -15.23 -2.68 11.71
C GLU A 66 -15.24 -1.93 10.38
N VAL A 67 -16.37 -1.29 10.06
CA VAL A 67 -16.55 -0.56 8.80
C VAL A 67 -16.33 0.94 9.02
N VAL A 68 -15.48 1.53 8.18
CA VAL A 68 -15.24 2.98 8.12
C VAL A 68 -15.81 3.49 6.81
N SER A 69 -17.05 3.99 6.83
CA SER A 69 -17.70 4.53 5.63
C SER A 69 -17.30 5.97 5.39
N LEU A 70 -16.78 6.27 4.20
CA LEU A 70 -16.44 7.62 3.78
C LEU A 70 -17.65 8.29 3.10
N PRO A 71 -17.83 9.62 3.26
CA PRO A 71 -18.95 10.34 2.65
C PRO A 71 -18.80 10.52 1.13
N GLU A 72 -17.58 10.42 0.62
CA GLU A 72 -17.22 10.54 -0.79
C GLU A 72 -16.01 9.70 -1.14
N ASN A 73 -15.83 9.42 -2.43
CA ASN A 73 -14.64 8.71 -2.91
C ASN A 73 -13.38 9.58 -2.85
N THR A 74 -12.50 9.29 -1.90
CA THR A 74 -11.22 9.96 -1.69
C THR A 74 -10.06 9.27 -2.40
N GLY A 75 -10.35 8.26 -3.23
CA GLY A 75 -9.35 7.40 -3.88
C GLY A 75 -8.72 6.40 -2.90
N GLY A 76 -7.91 5.48 -3.42
CA GLY A 76 -7.17 4.52 -2.59
C GLY A 76 -6.30 5.20 -1.55
N SER A 77 -5.61 6.28 -1.95
CA SER A 77 -4.71 7.04 -1.05
C SER A 77 -5.42 7.60 0.17
N GLY A 78 -6.61 8.21 -0.01
CA GLY A 78 -7.43 8.72 1.09
C GLY A 78 -7.97 7.60 1.97
N GLY A 79 -8.40 6.50 1.36
CA GLY A 79 -8.85 5.29 2.06
C GLY A 79 -7.76 4.70 2.96
N PHE A 80 -6.55 4.50 2.43
CA PHE A 80 -5.41 4.00 3.22
C PHE A 80 -5.01 4.95 4.34
N SER A 81 -4.98 6.26 4.08
CA SER A 81 -4.70 7.25 5.10
C SER A 81 -5.72 7.19 6.25
N THR A 82 -7.01 7.09 5.92
CA THR A 82 -8.10 6.99 6.91
C THR A 82 -8.02 5.68 7.70
N GLY A 83 -7.84 4.56 7.02
CA GLY A 83 -7.74 3.25 7.68
C GLY A 83 -6.51 3.14 8.59
N MET A 84 -5.36 3.65 8.16
CA MET A 84 -4.15 3.71 8.99
C MET A 84 -4.36 4.62 10.22
N ALA A 85 -5.04 5.75 10.06
CA ALA A 85 -5.39 6.64 11.18
C ALA A 85 -6.26 5.92 12.21
N ARG A 86 -7.27 5.17 11.77
CA ARG A 86 -8.15 4.38 12.65
C ARG A 86 -7.38 3.30 13.39
N ALA A 87 -6.54 2.54 12.68
CA ALA A 87 -5.68 1.51 13.26
C ALA A 87 -4.69 2.08 14.28
N TYR A 88 -4.08 3.23 13.97
CA TYR A 88 -3.17 3.92 14.88
C TYR A 88 -3.88 4.40 16.14
N ALA A 89 -5.06 5.02 16.02
CA ALA A 89 -5.86 5.50 17.15
C ALA A 89 -6.26 4.34 18.09
N ALA A 90 -6.62 3.18 17.53
CA ALA A 90 -6.93 1.96 18.31
C ALA A 90 -5.72 1.35 19.03
N GLY A 91 -4.52 1.88 18.79
CA GLY A 91 -3.29 1.42 19.45
C GLY A 91 -2.68 0.17 18.84
N ALA A 92 -2.85 -0.07 17.55
CA ALA A 92 -2.18 -1.16 16.83
C ALA A 92 -0.64 -0.99 16.89
N ASP A 93 0.06 -2.11 17.06
CA ASP A 93 1.52 -2.15 17.04
C ASP A 93 2.03 -2.22 15.58
N HIS A 94 1.24 -2.86 14.71
CA HIS A 94 1.48 -2.90 13.26
C HIS A 94 0.17 -2.66 12.50
N VAL A 95 0.27 -2.04 11.32
CA VAL A 95 -0.85 -1.85 10.40
C VAL A 95 -0.55 -2.58 9.10
N TRP A 96 -1.40 -3.54 8.72
CA TRP A 96 -1.33 -4.33 7.50
C TRP A 96 -2.30 -3.79 6.47
N LEU A 97 -1.78 -3.16 5.41
CA LEU A 97 -2.54 -2.48 4.36
C LEU A 97 -2.75 -3.39 3.15
N MET A 98 -3.96 -3.38 2.59
CA MET A 98 -4.27 -4.12 1.35
C MET A 98 -5.45 -3.54 0.59
N ASP A 99 -5.45 -3.75 -0.74
CA ASP A 99 -6.58 -3.48 -1.62
C ASP A 99 -7.64 -4.61 -1.54
N ASP A 100 -8.85 -4.33 -2.03
CA ASP A 100 -9.98 -5.27 -2.06
C ASP A 100 -9.83 -6.44 -3.06
N ASP A 101 -8.79 -6.44 -3.89
CA ASP A 101 -8.45 -7.51 -4.83
C ASP A 101 -7.11 -8.22 -4.49
N CYS A 102 -6.73 -8.15 -3.23
CA CYS A 102 -5.52 -8.72 -2.69
C CYS A 102 -5.86 -9.94 -1.82
N TYR A 103 -5.53 -11.15 -2.30
CA TYR A 103 -5.92 -12.40 -1.66
C TYR A 103 -4.74 -13.04 -0.93
N PRO A 104 -4.60 -12.85 0.40
CA PRO A 104 -3.51 -13.47 1.17
C PRO A 104 -3.69 -15.00 1.24
N GLU A 105 -2.56 -15.72 1.19
CA GLU A 105 -2.52 -17.13 1.57
C GLU A 105 -2.81 -17.27 3.07
N LEU A 106 -3.18 -18.47 3.51
CA LEU A 106 -3.72 -18.72 4.85
C LEU A 106 -2.78 -18.29 5.99
N ASP A 107 -1.47 -18.38 5.79
CA ASP A 107 -0.42 -18.05 6.75
C ASP A 107 0.33 -16.75 6.41
N ALA A 108 -0.19 -15.96 5.47
CA ALA A 108 0.51 -14.78 4.97
C ALA A 108 0.82 -13.74 6.05
N LEU A 109 -0.12 -13.43 6.94
CA LEU A 109 0.09 -12.49 8.04
C LEU A 109 1.10 -13.01 9.07
N GLU A 110 1.01 -14.28 9.44
CA GLU A 110 1.94 -14.91 10.38
C GLU A 110 3.38 -14.81 9.85
N ARG A 111 3.59 -15.21 8.59
CA ARG A 111 4.91 -15.13 7.94
C ARG A 111 5.41 -13.70 7.77
N LEU A 112 4.49 -12.77 7.49
CA LEU A 112 4.85 -11.37 7.31
C LEU A 112 5.37 -10.74 8.61
N VAL A 113 4.68 -10.99 9.73
CA VAL A 113 5.09 -10.50 11.05
C VAL A 113 6.39 -11.18 11.50
N ASP A 114 6.49 -12.51 11.40
CA ASP A 114 7.69 -13.25 11.74
C ASP A 114 8.90 -12.81 10.90
N GLY A 115 8.70 -12.64 9.59
CA GLY A 115 9.74 -12.14 8.69
C GLY A 115 10.21 -10.73 9.03
N TYR A 116 9.28 -9.84 9.41
CA TYR A 116 9.62 -8.51 9.90
C TYR A 116 10.47 -8.59 11.18
N GLU A 117 10.06 -9.38 12.16
CA GLU A 117 10.77 -9.53 13.45
C GLU A 117 12.18 -10.12 13.25
N ARG A 118 12.31 -11.15 12.39
CA ARG A 118 13.62 -11.72 12.03
C ARG A 118 14.51 -10.70 11.32
N ALA A 119 13.96 -9.95 10.37
CA ALA A 119 14.71 -8.89 9.69
C ALA A 119 15.17 -7.82 10.68
N ALA A 120 14.31 -7.37 11.60
CA ALA A 120 14.62 -6.37 12.62
C ALA A 120 15.72 -6.83 13.59
N ALA A 121 15.78 -8.14 13.88
CA ALA A 121 16.82 -8.72 14.73
C ALA A 121 18.18 -8.87 14.03
N LEU A 122 18.19 -9.03 12.70
CA LEU A 122 19.39 -9.36 11.92
C LEU A 122 19.98 -8.19 11.13
N ALA A 123 19.16 -7.19 10.78
CA ALA A 123 19.60 -6.05 10.00
C ALA A 123 20.46 -5.08 10.83
N ALA A 124 21.41 -4.43 10.18
CA ALA A 124 22.24 -3.39 10.81
C ALA A 124 21.48 -2.06 10.98
N GLU A 125 20.46 -1.82 10.16
CA GLU A 125 19.62 -0.63 10.17
C GLU A 125 18.19 -0.99 10.61
N PRO A 126 17.41 -0.05 11.19
CA PRO A 126 16.02 -0.31 11.55
C PRO A 126 15.19 -0.71 10.32
N ILE A 127 14.43 -1.79 10.43
CA ILE A 127 13.45 -2.16 9.39
C ILE A 127 12.19 -1.32 9.58
N THR A 128 11.80 -0.58 8.55
CA THR A 128 10.73 0.42 8.63
C THR A 128 9.39 -0.04 8.10
N PHE A 129 9.36 -1.09 7.30
CA PHE A 129 8.15 -1.79 6.85
C PHE A 129 8.49 -3.19 6.37
N ALA A 130 7.47 -4.04 6.26
CA ALA A 130 7.56 -5.31 5.56
C ALA A 130 6.51 -5.38 4.45
N CYS A 131 6.73 -6.20 3.43
CA CYS A 131 5.74 -6.52 2.42
C CYS A 131 5.80 -7.99 2.01
N SER A 132 4.66 -8.53 1.60
CA SER A 132 4.57 -9.88 1.08
C SER A 132 5.14 -9.98 -0.34
N PHE A 133 5.43 -11.20 -0.77
CA PHE A 133 5.66 -11.51 -2.17
C PHE A 133 4.31 -11.58 -2.90
N VAL A 134 4.11 -10.68 -3.86
CA VAL A 134 2.84 -10.58 -4.59
C VAL A 134 2.91 -11.40 -5.85
N LYS A 135 1.98 -12.36 -5.99
CA LYS A 135 1.77 -13.16 -7.19
C LYS A 135 0.58 -12.66 -8.01
N PHE A 136 0.63 -12.87 -9.29
CA PHE A 136 -0.52 -12.82 -10.18
C PHE A 136 -1.24 -14.17 -10.18
N ALA A 137 -2.48 -14.21 -10.71
CA ALA A 137 -3.30 -15.43 -10.75
C ALA A 137 -2.66 -16.63 -11.48
N ASP A 138 -1.68 -16.39 -12.36
CA ASP A 138 -0.93 -17.44 -13.07
C ASP A 138 0.24 -18.04 -12.25
N GLY A 139 0.45 -17.56 -11.02
CA GLY A 139 1.51 -17.99 -10.11
C GLY A 139 2.85 -17.26 -10.30
N ASN A 140 3.01 -16.43 -11.34
CA ASN A 140 4.19 -15.60 -11.54
C ASN A 140 4.16 -14.38 -10.61
N ALA A 141 5.31 -13.71 -10.46
CA ALA A 141 5.36 -12.43 -9.76
C ALA A 141 4.44 -11.41 -10.43
N ALA A 142 3.67 -10.65 -9.65
CA ALA A 142 2.83 -9.57 -10.15
C ALA A 142 3.69 -8.38 -10.55
N GLU A 143 3.83 -8.12 -11.85
CA GLU A 143 4.77 -7.13 -12.41
C GLU A 143 4.56 -5.73 -11.85
N MET A 144 3.31 -5.33 -11.60
CA MET A 144 3.01 -4.00 -11.06
C MET A 144 3.36 -3.84 -9.57
N ASN A 145 3.59 -4.94 -8.85
CA ASN A 145 3.85 -4.96 -7.42
C ASN A 145 5.29 -5.38 -7.07
N ILE A 146 6.19 -5.42 -8.06
CA ILE A 146 7.59 -5.74 -7.80
C ILE A 146 8.20 -4.64 -6.91
N ALA A 147 8.62 -5.05 -5.72
CA ALA A 147 9.30 -4.17 -4.78
C ALA A 147 10.67 -3.75 -5.32
N TRP A 148 11.04 -2.48 -5.16
CA TRP A 148 12.37 -2.04 -5.59
C TRP A 148 13.41 -2.43 -4.55
N PRO A 149 14.45 -3.20 -4.92
CA PRO A 149 15.45 -3.66 -3.99
C PRO A 149 16.27 -2.48 -3.43
N ALA A 150 16.70 -2.59 -2.17
CA ALA A 150 17.71 -1.73 -1.60
C ALA A 150 19.07 -2.08 -2.21
N TRP A 151 20.08 -1.20 -2.03
CA TRP A 151 21.43 -1.49 -2.56
C TRP A 151 22.06 -2.74 -1.93
N ASN A 152 21.71 -3.07 -0.67
CA ASN A 152 22.15 -4.23 0.08
C ASN A 152 21.11 -5.37 0.08
N TRP A 153 20.29 -5.47 -0.94
CA TRP A 153 19.12 -6.36 -1.03
C TRP A 153 19.40 -7.83 -0.64
N GLY A 154 20.60 -8.31 -0.87
CA GLY A 154 21.02 -9.69 -0.60
C GLY A 154 21.57 -9.94 0.80
N GLU A 155 21.64 -8.94 1.68
CA GLU A 155 22.27 -9.09 3.01
C GLU A 155 21.61 -10.18 3.86
N LEU A 156 20.29 -10.18 3.92
CA LEU A 156 19.54 -11.17 4.70
C LEU A 156 19.51 -12.54 4.02
N LEU A 157 19.47 -12.60 2.69
CA LEU A 157 19.61 -13.84 1.94
C LEU A 157 20.96 -14.52 2.22
N ALA A 158 22.05 -13.75 2.29
CA ALA A 158 23.38 -14.27 2.62
C ALA A 158 23.47 -14.83 4.05
N LYS A 159 22.56 -14.42 4.96
CA LYS A 159 22.39 -14.98 6.30
C LYS A 159 21.48 -16.21 6.35
N GLY A 160 20.97 -16.67 5.20
CA GLY A 160 20.10 -17.85 5.09
C GLY A 160 18.61 -17.55 5.25
N GLU A 161 18.21 -16.30 5.24
CA GLU A 161 16.82 -15.88 5.40
C GLU A 161 16.09 -15.77 4.04
N ASN A 162 14.77 -16.04 4.01
CA ASN A 162 13.93 -15.78 2.83
C ASN A 162 13.43 -14.31 2.81
N LEU A 163 14.38 -13.38 2.97
CA LEU A 163 14.14 -11.96 3.16
C LEU A 163 15.00 -11.12 2.23
N VAL A 164 14.39 -10.14 1.55
CA VAL A 164 15.08 -9.21 0.65
C VAL A 164 14.86 -7.80 1.14
N THR A 165 15.93 -7.02 1.36
CA THR A 165 15.76 -5.61 1.73
C THR A 165 15.33 -4.79 0.53
N VAL A 166 14.29 -3.95 0.73
CA VAL A 166 13.64 -3.17 -0.32
C VAL A 166 13.50 -1.70 0.05
N ARG A 167 13.33 -0.86 -0.96
CA ARG A 167 13.10 0.59 -0.79
C ARG A 167 11.63 0.98 -0.96
N THR A 168 10.88 0.20 -1.73
CA THR A 168 9.46 0.46 -1.99
C THR A 168 8.67 -0.82 -1.94
N CYS A 169 7.39 -0.71 -1.66
CA CYS A 169 6.39 -1.74 -1.87
C CYS A 169 5.07 -1.09 -2.29
N SER A 170 4.10 -1.88 -2.71
CA SER A 170 2.72 -1.45 -2.90
C SER A 170 1.88 -1.77 -1.65
N PHE A 171 0.76 -1.04 -1.45
CA PHE A 171 -0.20 -1.33 -0.38
C PHE A 171 -1.07 -2.57 -0.67
N VAL A 172 -0.68 -3.40 -1.62
CA VAL A 172 -1.32 -4.71 -1.88
C VAL A 172 -1.14 -5.69 -0.71
N SER A 173 0.01 -5.65 -0.02
CA SER A 173 0.24 -6.28 1.29
C SER A 173 1.46 -5.65 1.94
N ALA A 174 1.26 -4.56 2.65
CA ALA A 174 2.33 -3.84 3.32
C ALA A 174 2.06 -3.72 4.83
N LEU A 175 3.04 -4.07 5.65
CA LEU A 175 3.01 -4.01 7.10
C LEU A 175 3.89 -2.87 7.59
N TYR A 176 3.29 -1.89 8.26
CA TYR A 176 4.01 -0.76 8.86
C TYR A 176 3.98 -0.85 10.38
N PRO A 177 5.14 -0.87 11.05
CA PRO A 177 5.20 -0.79 12.51
C PRO A 177 4.80 0.61 12.97
N ARG A 178 4.19 0.68 14.14
CA ARG A 178 3.74 1.93 14.77
C ARG A 178 4.86 2.98 14.83
N SER A 179 6.08 2.57 15.13
CA SER A 179 7.25 3.47 15.22
C SER A 179 7.56 4.19 13.90
N THR A 180 7.34 3.56 12.76
CA THR A 180 7.49 4.19 11.44
C THR A 180 6.34 5.18 11.20
N ILE A 181 5.11 4.81 11.52
CA ILE A 181 3.94 5.69 11.39
C ILE A 181 4.11 6.94 12.26
N GLU A 182 4.63 6.80 13.48
CA GLU A 182 4.89 7.92 14.38
C GLU A 182 5.94 8.92 13.85
N GLN A 183 6.94 8.41 13.12
CA GLN A 183 7.98 9.25 12.53
C GLN A 183 7.54 9.93 11.24
N LEU A 184 6.69 9.30 10.45
CA LEU A 184 6.29 9.79 9.13
C LEU A 184 4.98 10.57 9.13
N GLY A 185 4.05 10.24 10.00
CA GLY A 185 2.63 10.59 9.87
C GLY A 185 1.88 9.61 8.96
N LEU A 186 0.69 10.00 8.51
CA LEU A 186 -0.18 9.19 7.66
C LEU A 186 0.21 9.31 6.17
N PRO A 187 -0.11 8.31 5.31
CA PRO A 187 0.10 8.40 3.87
C PRO A 187 -0.57 9.60 3.22
N PHE A 188 -0.08 9.99 2.04
CA PHE A 188 -0.53 11.17 1.28
C PHE A 188 -1.96 11.03 0.76
N ALA A 189 -2.98 11.39 1.52
CA ALA A 189 -4.39 11.30 1.13
C ALA A 189 -4.71 12.05 -0.18
N GLU A 190 -4.07 13.21 -0.43
CA GLU A 190 -4.30 14.06 -1.60
C GLU A 190 -3.80 13.47 -2.92
N TYR A 191 -3.05 12.36 -2.87
CA TYR A 191 -2.62 11.68 -4.09
C TYR A 191 -3.78 11.04 -4.85
N PHE A 192 -4.83 10.69 -4.16
CA PHE A 192 -6.04 10.06 -4.67
C PHE A 192 -5.79 8.62 -5.15
N ILE A 193 -4.90 8.43 -6.12
CA ILE A 193 -4.52 7.12 -6.67
C ILE A 193 -3.12 7.16 -7.27
N TRP A 194 -2.40 6.04 -7.16
CA TRP A 194 -1.07 5.78 -7.68
C TRP A 194 0.04 6.62 -7.05
N PHE A 195 1.13 5.93 -6.76
CA PHE A 195 2.37 6.44 -6.21
C PHE A 195 2.30 6.81 -4.72
N ASP A 196 1.17 6.76 -4.07
CA ASP A 196 1.02 6.99 -2.62
C ASP A 196 1.77 5.95 -1.79
N ASP A 197 1.64 4.68 -2.17
CA ASP A 197 2.34 3.52 -1.62
C ASP A 197 3.87 3.64 -1.78
N ALA A 198 4.34 3.84 -3.00
CA ALA A 198 5.75 4.01 -3.29
C ALA A 198 6.34 5.26 -2.61
N ALA A 199 5.60 6.37 -2.58
CA ALA A 199 6.03 7.60 -1.92
C ALA A 199 6.19 7.40 -0.41
N TYR A 200 5.23 6.74 0.25
CA TYR A 200 5.27 6.48 1.67
C TYR A 200 6.41 5.52 2.04
N ALA A 201 6.59 4.44 1.26
CA ALA A 201 7.71 3.51 1.42
C ALA A 201 9.08 4.19 1.18
N LEU A 202 9.19 5.10 0.18
CA LEU A 202 10.42 5.87 -0.05
C LEU A 202 10.74 6.83 1.10
N LEU A 203 9.74 7.41 1.76
CA LEU A 203 9.97 8.20 2.98
C LEU A 203 10.46 7.30 4.12
N ALA A 204 9.83 6.15 4.33
CA ALA A 204 10.25 5.15 5.31
C ALA A 204 11.69 4.70 5.07
N SER A 205 12.07 4.49 3.81
CA SER A 205 13.42 4.06 3.41
C SER A 205 14.54 5.09 3.69
N ARG A 206 14.20 6.30 4.10
CA ARG A 206 15.19 7.29 4.58
C ARG A 206 15.57 7.09 6.04
N ILE A 207 14.73 6.38 6.78
CA ILE A 207 14.97 6.02 8.18
C ILE A 207 15.72 4.69 8.21
N GLY A 208 15.31 3.74 7.35
CA GLY A 208 15.91 2.43 7.20
C GLY A 208 15.18 1.61 6.13
N PRO A 209 15.75 0.53 5.62
CA PRO A 209 15.14 -0.26 4.55
C PRO A 209 13.83 -0.92 5.02
N GLY A 210 12.98 -1.23 4.06
CA GLY A 210 11.92 -2.23 4.24
C GLY A 210 12.44 -3.64 3.98
N VAL A 211 11.60 -4.64 4.22
CA VAL A 211 11.89 -6.03 3.89
C VAL A 211 10.74 -6.66 3.12
N GLN A 212 11.04 -7.36 2.03
CA GLN A 212 10.11 -8.26 1.38
C GLN A 212 10.30 -9.67 1.95
N VAL A 213 9.20 -10.23 2.47
CA VAL A 213 9.14 -11.59 3.04
C VAL A 213 8.68 -12.54 1.95
N LEU A 214 9.61 -13.35 1.40
CA LEU A 214 9.36 -14.15 0.19
C LEU A 214 8.40 -15.32 0.42
N ASP A 215 8.25 -15.78 1.63
CA ASP A 215 7.33 -16.85 2.03
C ASP A 215 5.99 -16.33 2.59
N SER A 216 5.81 -15.02 2.76
CA SER A 216 4.51 -14.39 2.90
C SER A 216 3.93 -14.10 1.52
N VAL A 217 2.91 -14.82 1.11
CA VAL A 217 2.40 -14.77 -0.27
C VAL A 217 0.99 -14.20 -0.33
N VAL A 218 0.78 -13.33 -1.31
CA VAL A 218 -0.51 -12.72 -1.63
C VAL A 218 -0.75 -12.79 -3.13
N VAL A 219 -1.96 -13.11 -3.56
CA VAL A 219 -2.36 -13.06 -4.98
C VAL A 219 -3.08 -11.75 -5.25
N HIS A 220 -2.62 -10.98 -6.22
CA HIS A 220 -3.28 -9.77 -6.70
C HIS A 220 -4.13 -10.10 -7.92
N ASP A 221 -5.45 -10.01 -7.77
CA ASP A 221 -6.43 -10.37 -8.81
C ASP A 221 -6.68 -9.20 -9.77
N THR A 222 -5.72 -8.94 -10.63
CA THR A 222 -5.81 -7.94 -11.69
C THR A 222 -6.15 -8.59 -13.03
N PRO A 223 -6.72 -7.83 -14.00
CA PRO A 223 -7.07 -8.38 -15.31
C PRO A 223 -5.88 -8.89 -16.14
N GLN A 224 -4.69 -8.36 -15.91
CA GLN A 224 -3.46 -8.68 -16.65
C GLN A 224 -2.25 -8.55 -15.75
N ASN A 225 -1.27 -9.46 -15.92
CA ASN A 225 0.05 -9.33 -15.30
C ASN A 225 0.91 -8.38 -16.12
N ARG A 226 0.91 -7.10 -15.75
CA ARG A 226 1.62 -6.06 -16.50
C ARG A 226 2.02 -4.91 -15.59
N ALA A 227 3.28 -4.51 -15.69
CA ALA A 227 3.77 -3.31 -15.03
C ALA A 227 3.08 -2.04 -15.59
N VAL A 228 2.93 -1.03 -14.74
CA VAL A 228 2.38 0.28 -15.15
C VAL A 228 3.45 1.06 -15.92
N ASP A 229 3.15 1.43 -17.17
CA ASP A 229 4.06 2.17 -18.02
C ASP A 229 3.33 3.24 -18.85
N PHE A 230 3.94 4.41 -19.02
CA PHE A 230 3.37 5.52 -19.77
C PHE A 230 3.21 5.26 -21.28
N THR A 231 3.70 4.14 -21.82
CA THR A 231 3.36 3.68 -23.17
C THR A 231 1.90 3.29 -23.30
N GLN A 232 1.25 2.98 -22.16
CA GLN A 232 -0.12 2.45 -22.07
C GLN A 232 -1.19 3.53 -21.91
N VAL A 233 -0.82 4.81 -21.97
CA VAL A 233 -1.77 5.91 -21.82
C VAL A 233 -2.75 5.93 -22.98
N ASP A 234 -4.01 5.64 -22.69
CA ASP A 234 -5.15 5.74 -23.60
C ASP A 234 -6.25 6.66 -23.02
N ARG A 235 -7.42 6.70 -23.65
CA ARG A 235 -8.52 7.58 -23.20
C ARG A 235 -9.12 7.13 -21.88
N ASP A 236 -9.22 5.83 -21.65
CA ASP A 236 -9.90 5.23 -20.50
C ASP A 236 -9.00 5.26 -19.27
N SER A 237 -7.71 5.02 -19.44
CA SER A 237 -6.69 5.01 -18.40
C SER A 237 -6.09 6.39 -18.09
N LEU A 238 -6.30 7.39 -18.97
CA LEU A 238 -5.70 8.73 -18.86
C LEU A 238 -5.83 9.35 -17.46
N TRP A 239 -6.97 9.19 -16.82
CA TRP A 239 -7.21 9.79 -15.52
C TRP A 239 -6.27 9.24 -14.45
N LYS A 240 -6.01 7.90 -14.43
CA LYS A 240 -5.06 7.27 -13.52
C LYS A 240 -3.63 7.76 -13.80
N PHE A 241 -3.21 7.75 -15.06
CA PHE A 241 -1.90 8.26 -15.47
C PHE A 241 -1.71 9.74 -15.16
N ALA A 242 -2.79 10.54 -15.20
CA ALA A 242 -2.75 11.95 -14.86
C ALA A 242 -2.47 12.19 -13.36
N TYR A 243 -3.06 11.38 -12.48
CA TYR A 243 -2.74 11.38 -11.05
C TYR A 243 -1.31 10.88 -10.82
N GLY A 244 -0.94 9.70 -11.32
CA GLY A 244 0.40 9.14 -11.15
C GLY A 244 1.51 10.07 -11.64
N ALA A 245 1.34 10.69 -12.82
CA ALA A 245 2.30 11.66 -13.33
C ALA A 245 2.49 12.87 -12.40
N ARG A 246 1.38 13.44 -11.89
CA ARG A 246 1.44 14.56 -10.93
C ARG A 246 2.11 14.13 -9.62
N ASN A 247 1.69 13.02 -9.08
CA ASN A 247 2.11 12.53 -7.77
C ASN A 247 3.61 12.20 -7.76
N GLU A 248 4.08 11.39 -8.73
CA GLU A 248 5.49 11.06 -8.84
C GLU A 248 6.36 12.29 -9.15
N ALA A 249 5.93 13.16 -10.07
CA ALA A 249 6.64 14.39 -10.37
C ALA A 249 6.76 15.31 -9.15
N SER A 250 5.67 15.44 -8.37
CA SER A 250 5.65 16.19 -7.11
C SER A 250 6.64 15.61 -6.10
N PHE A 251 6.60 14.29 -5.88
CA PHE A 251 7.52 13.63 -4.96
C PHE A 251 8.98 13.82 -5.38
N ARG A 252 9.28 13.61 -6.67
CA ARG A 252 10.63 13.82 -7.23
C ARG A 252 11.14 15.24 -7.01
N LEU A 253 10.26 16.26 -7.21
CA LEU A 253 10.62 17.65 -7.05
C LEU A 253 10.81 18.05 -5.59
N HIS A 254 9.86 17.70 -4.73
CA HIS A 254 9.79 18.23 -3.37
C HIS A 254 10.47 17.36 -2.32
N HIS A 255 10.64 16.08 -2.61
CA HIS A 255 11.25 15.12 -1.69
C HIS A 255 12.57 14.53 -2.17
N GLU A 256 12.95 14.67 -3.45
CA GLU A 256 14.26 14.25 -3.95
C GLU A 256 15.09 15.44 -4.43
N SER A 257 14.93 15.83 -5.71
CA SER A 257 15.67 16.96 -6.27
C SER A 257 15.02 17.45 -7.58
N LEU A 258 15.36 18.70 -7.98
CA LEU A 258 14.99 19.22 -9.29
C LEU A 258 15.52 18.34 -10.44
N VAL A 259 16.71 17.76 -10.28
CA VAL A 259 17.28 16.84 -11.29
C VAL A 259 16.44 15.59 -11.43
N ALA A 260 16.00 14.99 -10.32
CA ALA A 260 15.13 13.81 -10.34
C ALA A 260 13.79 14.13 -11.03
N TYR A 261 13.19 15.28 -10.75
CA TYR A 261 11.98 15.75 -11.44
C TYR A 261 12.19 15.90 -12.94
N LEU A 262 13.27 16.57 -13.38
CA LEU A 262 13.56 16.80 -14.80
C LEU A 262 13.84 15.48 -15.54
N LEU A 263 14.56 14.55 -14.91
CA LEU A 263 14.80 13.21 -15.46
C LEU A 263 13.49 12.43 -15.62
N PHE A 264 12.64 12.45 -14.61
CA PHE A 264 11.31 11.82 -14.70
C PHE A 264 10.45 12.46 -15.78
N PHE A 265 10.43 13.80 -15.87
CA PHE A 265 9.71 14.53 -16.90
C PHE A 265 10.15 14.09 -18.32
N VAL A 266 11.45 14.14 -18.59
CA VAL A 266 12.01 13.76 -19.90
C VAL A 266 11.74 12.28 -20.20
N ARG A 267 11.99 11.39 -19.24
CA ARG A 267 11.73 9.95 -19.38
C ARG A 267 10.26 9.69 -19.76
N THR A 268 9.31 10.30 -19.05
CA THR A 268 7.89 10.16 -19.32
C THR A 268 7.54 10.63 -20.75
N GLN A 269 8.09 11.76 -21.22
CA GLN A 269 7.88 12.23 -22.60
C GLN A 269 8.42 11.24 -23.63
N LEU A 270 9.61 10.68 -23.40
CA LEU A 270 10.22 9.70 -24.31
C LEU A 270 9.45 8.39 -24.31
N THR A 271 9.01 7.91 -23.15
CA THR A 271 8.20 6.70 -23.00
C THR A 271 6.88 6.81 -23.74
N MET A 272 6.14 7.90 -23.55
CA MET A 272 4.90 8.15 -24.30
C MET A 272 5.11 8.23 -25.83
N ARG A 273 6.25 8.78 -26.28
CA ARG A 273 6.59 8.80 -27.72
C ARG A 273 6.86 7.38 -28.25
N ARG A 274 7.61 6.56 -27.52
CA ARG A 274 7.90 5.15 -27.88
C ARG A 274 6.62 4.33 -27.96
N GLY A 275 5.68 4.54 -27.03
CA GLY A 275 4.36 3.89 -27.02
C GLY A 275 3.38 4.48 -28.06
N SER A 276 3.81 5.40 -28.93
CA SER A 276 2.93 6.06 -29.91
C SER A 276 1.68 6.70 -29.31
N VAL A 277 1.75 7.13 -28.04
CA VAL A 277 0.64 7.80 -27.36
C VAL A 277 0.22 9.06 -28.11
N PRO A 278 -1.08 9.26 -28.41
CA PRO A 278 -1.56 10.41 -29.15
C PRO A 278 -1.12 11.74 -28.54
N TRP A 279 -0.71 12.70 -29.37
CA TRP A 279 -0.16 13.99 -28.91
C TRP A 279 -1.09 14.74 -27.94
N ARG A 280 -2.41 14.66 -28.13
CA ARG A 280 -3.41 15.29 -27.23
C ARG A 280 -3.36 14.70 -25.83
N LEU A 281 -3.16 13.40 -25.68
CA LEU A 281 -3.02 12.74 -24.38
C LEU A 281 -1.68 13.10 -23.74
N ARG A 282 -0.60 13.13 -24.55
CA ARG A 282 0.73 13.58 -24.06
C ARG A 282 0.68 15.00 -23.52
N LEU A 283 -0.04 15.93 -24.17
CA LEU A 283 -0.21 17.29 -23.65
C LEU A 283 -0.92 17.30 -22.28
N LYS A 284 -1.95 16.46 -22.09
CA LYS A 284 -2.65 16.36 -20.80
C LYS A 284 -1.71 15.85 -19.69
N ILE A 285 -0.93 14.81 -19.96
CA ILE A 285 0.08 14.30 -19.01
C ILE A 285 1.15 15.36 -18.74
N THR A 286 1.63 16.07 -19.76
CA THR A 286 2.59 17.18 -19.59
C THR A 286 2.05 18.26 -18.67
N GLY A 287 0.77 18.63 -18.84
CA GLY A 287 0.11 19.57 -17.93
C GLY A 287 0.10 19.09 -16.47
N ARG A 288 -0.06 17.78 -16.24
CA ARG A 288 0.00 17.19 -14.90
C ARG A 288 1.41 17.16 -14.30
N LEU A 289 2.41 16.88 -15.12
CA LEU A 289 3.81 16.98 -14.71
C LEU A 289 4.17 18.42 -14.28
N LEU A 290 3.67 19.43 -15.00
CA LEU A 290 3.87 20.83 -14.63
C LEU A 290 3.06 21.24 -13.38
N ALA A 291 1.82 20.74 -13.24
CA ALA A 291 1.00 21.00 -12.05
C ALA A 291 1.64 20.49 -10.75
N ALA A 292 2.54 19.51 -10.84
CA ALA A 292 3.32 18.98 -9.74
C ALA A 292 4.17 20.07 -9.02
N ILE A 293 4.53 21.14 -9.72
CA ILE A 293 5.34 22.25 -9.15
C ILE A 293 4.60 22.92 -7.99
N GLY A 294 3.28 23.13 -8.16
CA GLY A 294 2.42 23.74 -7.12
C GLY A 294 1.72 22.72 -6.20
N PHE A 295 1.93 21.43 -6.43
CA PHE A 295 1.30 20.35 -5.67
C PHE A 295 2.34 19.70 -4.76
N ASN A 296 2.30 19.99 -3.47
CA ASN A 296 3.26 19.49 -2.48
C ASN A 296 2.53 19.06 -1.19
N PRO A 297 1.76 17.97 -1.23
CA PRO A 297 1.10 17.46 -0.03
C PRO A 297 2.12 16.99 1.00
N ARG A 298 1.71 16.92 2.24
CA ARG A 298 2.50 16.43 3.35
C ARG A 298 1.87 15.17 3.92
N PRO A 299 2.65 14.27 4.54
CA PRO A 299 2.07 13.21 5.34
C PRO A 299 1.06 13.76 6.34
N GLY A 300 -0.06 13.05 6.49
CA GLY A 300 -1.16 13.48 7.36
C GLY A 300 -0.76 13.47 8.83
N ALA A 301 -1.39 14.33 9.63
CA ALA A 301 -1.19 14.34 11.07
C ALA A 301 -1.79 13.08 11.72
N LEU A 302 -1.14 12.59 12.78
CA LEU A 302 -1.63 11.45 13.54
C LEU A 302 -2.80 11.87 14.45
N PRO A 303 -3.86 11.04 14.55
CA PRO A 303 -4.91 11.25 15.52
C PRO A 303 -4.40 10.96 16.95
N PRO A 304 -5.08 11.46 17.99
CA PRO A 304 -4.83 11.02 19.34
C PRO A 304 -5.09 9.51 19.48
N VAL A 305 -4.30 8.86 20.33
CA VAL A 305 -4.52 7.45 20.68
C VAL A 305 -5.73 7.36 21.60
N GLU A 306 -6.66 6.47 21.29
CA GLU A 306 -7.81 6.20 22.14
C GLU A 306 -7.32 5.62 23.49
N PRO A 307 -7.86 6.08 24.64
CA PRO A 307 -7.52 5.48 25.91
C PRO A 307 -7.78 3.98 25.88
N ARG A 308 -6.80 3.16 26.29
CA ARG A 308 -7.04 1.73 26.43
C ARG A 308 -8.18 1.53 27.43
N ALA A 309 -9.24 0.83 27.03
CA ALA A 309 -10.12 0.21 28.00
C ALA A 309 -9.21 -0.72 28.85
N LEU A 310 -9.06 -0.40 30.11
CA LEU A 310 -8.38 -1.28 31.06
C LEU A 310 -9.28 -2.52 31.21
N ASP A 311 -8.87 -3.64 30.61
CA ASP A 311 -9.49 -4.95 30.80
C ASP A 311 -9.34 -5.44 32.25
#